data_ccb9b43d95912d14b956301ca700a1d9
#
_entry.id   ccb9b43d95912d14b956301ca700a1d9
#
_cell.length_a   1.000
_cell.length_b   1.000
_cell.length_c   1.000
_cell.angle_alpha   90.00
_cell.angle_beta   90.00
_cell.angle_gamma   90.00
#
_symmetry.space_group_name_H-M   'P 1'
#
loop_
_entity.id
_entity.type
_entity.pdbx_description
1 polymer ?
#
loop_
_entity_poly.entity_id
_entity_poly.type
_entity_poly.pdbx_seq_one_letter_code
_entity_poly.pdbx_strand_id
1 'polypeptide(L)'
;MSKAAELAALIGSQTALSHRNIIINGAMQVAQRATSVTGVTGDGYQAVDRWRTNSGSLGTFTLSQSTDAPDGFATSHKYDCTTADASPAAGDFLIFEQRVEAQDLQQLNYGTSSPNRITLSFYVKSNKTGTYISELAVPDASNNSNNQQSYTINSANTWERKTLSYVGNTTDAINNDNGIGMNVFFWLGAGSNFTSGTLTQNTWANTTAA
;
A
#
# COMPACT_ATOMS: atom_id res chain seq x y z
N MET A 1 -17.77 -37.75 6.69
CA MET A 1 -17.61 -37.02 7.97
C MET A 1 -18.94 -36.37 8.32
N SER A 2 -19.28 -36.24 9.60
CA SER A 2 -20.50 -35.53 9.96
C SER A 2 -20.32 -34.02 9.75
N LYS A 3 -21.42 -33.31 9.44
CA LYS A 3 -21.39 -31.83 9.29
C LYS A 3 -20.85 -31.13 10.56
N ALA A 4 -21.02 -31.76 11.73
CA ALA A 4 -20.43 -31.24 12.97
C ALA A 4 -18.89 -31.35 12.99
N ALA A 5 -18.32 -32.43 12.45
CA ALA A 5 -16.87 -32.59 12.32
C ALA A 5 -16.29 -31.64 11.28
N GLU A 6 -17.00 -31.38 10.19
CA GLU A 6 -16.60 -30.38 9.18
C GLU A 6 -16.65 -28.97 9.74
N LEU A 7 -17.68 -28.63 10.52
CA LEU A 7 -17.78 -27.34 11.20
C LEU A 7 -16.72 -27.17 12.27
N ALA A 8 -16.41 -28.22 13.06
CA ALA A 8 -15.33 -28.18 14.05
C ALA A 8 -13.95 -28.04 13.39
N ALA A 9 -13.71 -28.68 12.26
CA ALA A 9 -12.49 -28.50 11.46
C ALA A 9 -12.40 -27.09 10.88
N LEU A 10 -13.51 -26.51 10.42
CA LEU A 10 -13.58 -25.14 9.92
C LEU A 10 -13.32 -24.11 11.03
N ILE A 11 -13.90 -24.34 12.22
CA ILE A 11 -13.66 -23.48 13.42
C ILE A 11 -12.24 -23.69 13.95
N GLY A 12 -11.73 -24.92 13.93
CA GLY A 12 -10.35 -25.24 14.34
C GLY A 12 -9.29 -24.67 13.39
N SER A 13 -9.63 -24.41 12.14
CA SER A 13 -8.78 -23.70 11.18
C SER A 13 -8.98 -22.17 11.26
N GLN A 14 -8.97 -21.60 12.45
CA GLN A 14 -9.08 -20.12 12.62
C GLN A 14 -8.01 -19.36 11.81
N THR A 15 -6.86 -19.97 11.57
CA THR A 15 -5.85 -19.49 10.62
C THR A 15 -6.37 -19.42 9.17
N ALA A 16 -7.42 -20.16 8.81
CA ALA A 16 -8.01 -20.10 7.47
C ALA A 16 -8.98 -18.91 7.29
N LEU A 17 -9.50 -18.33 8.35
CA LEU A 17 -10.50 -17.25 8.34
C LEU A 17 -9.98 -15.93 8.91
N SER A 18 -9.02 -15.95 9.84
CA SER A 18 -8.38 -14.78 10.40
C SER A 18 -7.08 -14.44 9.66
N HIS A 19 -6.74 -13.17 9.60
CA HIS A 19 -5.49 -12.65 9.03
C HIS A 19 -5.28 -12.84 7.51
N ARG A 20 -6.34 -13.14 6.75
CA ARG A 20 -6.23 -13.25 5.28
C ARG A 20 -6.08 -11.91 4.57
N ASN A 21 -6.72 -10.87 5.09
CA ASN A 21 -6.60 -9.51 4.57
C ASN A 21 -6.01 -8.61 5.66
N ILE A 22 -4.79 -8.15 5.44
CA ILE A 22 -4.06 -7.25 6.33
C ILE A 22 -4.51 -5.80 6.13
N ILE A 23 -5.01 -5.47 4.93
CA ILE A 23 -5.42 -4.12 4.57
C ILE A 23 -6.73 -3.75 5.26
N ILE A 24 -6.72 -2.63 5.98
CA ILE A 24 -7.89 -2.07 6.66
C ILE A 24 -8.54 -1.03 5.75
N ASN A 25 -9.88 -1.06 5.64
CA ASN A 25 -10.65 -0.16 4.77
C ASN A 25 -10.18 -0.19 3.30
N GLY A 26 -9.84 -1.38 2.79
CA GLY A 26 -9.37 -1.56 1.41
C GLY A 26 -10.46 -1.27 0.35
N ALA A 27 -11.74 -1.31 0.74
CA ALA A 27 -12.86 -0.92 -0.12
C ALA A 27 -13.15 0.59 -0.09
N MET A 28 -12.37 1.39 0.62
CA MET A 28 -12.45 2.85 0.72
C MET A 28 -13.82 3.38 1.20
N GLN A 29 -14.57 2.57 1.96
CA GLN A 29 -15.95 2.89 2.36
C GLN A 29 -16.05 3.76 3.61
N VAL A 30 -15.03 3.75 4.47
CA VAL A 30 -15.02 4.51 5.72
C VAL A 30 -14.27 5.81 5.52
N ALA A 31 -14.96 6.94 5.74
CA ALA A 31 -14.43 8.30 5.63
C ALA A 31 -15.04 9.19 6.73
N GLN A 32 -14.64 8.95 7.99
CA GLN A 32 -15.25 9.60 9.16
C GLN A 32 -14.82 11.06 9.34
N ARG A 33 -13.60 11.41 8.89
CA ARG A 33 -13.07 12.78 9.00
C ARG A 33 -13.69 13.73 8.00
N ALA A 34 -13.69 13.30 6.73
CA ALA A 34 -14.26 14.04 5.61
C ALA A 34 -14.37 13.12 4.39
N THR A 35 -15.37 13.35 3.55
CA THR A 35 -15.45 12.67 2.24
C THR A 35 -14.66 13.40 1.16
N SER A 36 -14.22 14.64 1.40
CA SER A 36 -13.37 15.43 0.50
C SER A 36 -12.55 16.45 1.28
N VAL A 37 -11.28 16.60 0.92
CA VAL A 37 -10.36 17.61 1.47
C VAL A 37 -9.61 18.26 0.31
N THR A 38 -9.65 19.59 0.23
CA THR A 38 -9.00 20.39 -0.81
C THR A 38 -7.71 21.03 -0.32
N GLY A 39 -6.82 21.42 -1.23
CA GLY A 39 -5.59 22.14 -0.90
C GLY A 39 -4.55 21.31 -0.17
N VAL A 40 -4.55 20.01 -0.36
CA VAL A 40 -3.59 19.11 0.29
C VAL A 40 -2.23 19.23 -0.40
N THR A 41 -1.21 19.61 0.38
CA THR A 41 0.19 19.77 -0.08
C THR A 41 1.18 18.95 0.76
N GLY A 42 0.72 18.33 1.83
CA GLY A 42 1.58 17.65 2.80
C GLY A 42 0.97 16.35 3.35
N ASP A 43 1.63 15.86 4.35
CA ASP A 43 1.32 14.60 5.02
C ASP A 43 0.00 14.61 5.79
N GLY A 44 -0.60 13.44 5.91
CA GLY A 44 -1.69 13.24 6.85
C GLY A 44 -2.72 12.20 6.44
N TYR A 45 -3.59 11.86 7.39
CA TYR A 45 -4.79 11.09 7.17
C TYR A 45 -5.92 12.06 6.81
N GLN A 46 -6.24 12.14 5.53
CA GLN A 46 -7.26 13.07 5.03
C GLN A 46 -8.61 12.36 4.83
N ALA A 47 -9.14 12.24 3.61
CA ALA A 47 -10.52 11.84 3.34
C ALA A 47 -10.84 10.40 3.80
N VAL A 48 -10.20 9.39 3.24
CA VAL A 48 -10.50 7.97 3.51
C VAL A 48 -9.72 7.49 4.73
N ASP A 49 -10.41 6.89 5.70
CA ASP A 49 -9.79 6.45 6.95
C ASP A 49 -8.78 5.31 6.75
N ARG A 50 -7.74 5.29 7.58
CA ARG A 50 -6.61 4.34 7.59
C ARG A 50 -5.62 4.53 6.43
N TRP A 51 -5.92 5.38 5.47
CA TRP A 51 -5.04 5.72 4.36
C TRP A 51 -4.44 7.10 4.55
N ARG A 52 -3.14 7.21 4.34
CA ARG A 52 -2.36 8.42 4.56
C ARG A 52 -1.74 8.90 3.25
N THR A 53 -1.70 10.22 3.08
CA THR A 53 -0.82 10.86 2.10
C THR A 53 0.52 11.08 2.76
N ASN A 54 1.61 10.77 2.05
CA ASN A 54 2.97 11.10 2.41
C ASN A 54 3.56 11.87 1.23
N SER A 55 3.84 13.15 1.42
CA SER A 55 4.18 14.07 0.33
C SER A 55 5.38 14.95 0.69
N GLY A 56 6.34 15.00 -0.22
CA GLY A 56 7.45 15.93 -0.24
C GLY A 56 7.25 17.02 -1.30
N SER A 57 6.18 17.83 -1.14
CA SER A 57 5.93 19.06 -1.94
C SER A 57 5.62 18.86 -3.43
N LEU A 58 5.11 17.73 -3.84
CA LEU A 58 4.78 17.46 -5.25
C LEU A 58 3.36 17.96 -5.61
N GLY A 59 3.17 19.27 -5.74
CA GLY A 59 1.91 19.89 -6.17
C GLY A 59 0.83 20.02 -5.09
N THR A 60 -0.39 20.36 -5.51
CA THR A 60 -1.57 20.50 -4.63
C THR A 60 -2.67 19.58 -5.10
N PHE A 61 -3.34 18.92 -4.15
CA PHE A 61 -4.33 17.89 -4.45
C PHE A 61 -5.66 18.15 -3.75
N THR A 62 -6.73 17.65 -4.36
CA THR A 62 -7.99 17.36 -3.68
C THR A 62 -8.08 15.85 -3.51
N LEU A 63 -8.25 15.41 -2.26
CA LEU A 63 -8.43 14.00 -1.90
C LEU A 63 -9.90 13.76 -1.61
N SER A 64 -10.46 12.69 -2.16
CA SER A 64 -11.88 12.40 -1.95
C SER A 64 -12.19 10.90 -1.94
N GLN A 65 -13.24 10.55 -1.19
CA GLN A 65 -13.97 9.32 -1.38
C GLN A 65 -14.89 9.51 -2.61
N SER A 66 -14.59 8.80 -3.68
CA SER A 66 -15.28 8.93 -4.96
C SER A 66 -16.23 7.76 -5.19
N THR A 67 -17.37 8.01 -5.83
CA THR A 67 -18.30 6.97 -6.32
C THR A 67 -17.88 6.37 -7.65
N ASP A 68 -16.87 6.93 -8.33
CA ASP A 68 -16.21 6.28 -9.46
C ASP A 68 -15.34 5.15 -8.92
N ALA A 69 -15.83 3.92 -8.98
CA ALA A 69 -15.23 2.73 -8.39
C ALA A 69 -15.30 1.55 -9.38
N PRO A 70 -14.42 0.55 -9.22
CA PRO A 70 -14.49 -0.65 -10.05
C PRO A 70 -15.72 -1.50 -9.68
N ASP A 71 -16.13 -2.39 -10.59
CA ASP A 71 -17.25 -3.29 -10.36
C ASP A 71 -17.09 -4.08 -9.06
N GLY A 72 -18.17 -4.12 -8.28
CA GLY A 72 -18.21 -4.78 -6.97
C GLY A 72 -17.78 -3.88 -5.79
N PHE A 73 -17.38 -2.64 -6.04
CA PHE A 73 -17.04 -1.65 -5.00
C PHE A 73 -17.94 -0.41 -5.09
N ALA A 74 -18.32 0.13 -3.95
CA ALA A 74 -19.16 1.33 -3.89
C ALA A 74 -18.35 2.62 -4.04
N THR A 75 -17.09 2.60 -3.57
CA THR A 75 -16.24 3.79 -3.50
C THR A 75 -14.79 3.49 -3.82
N SER A 76 -14.06 4.54 -4.18
CA SER A 76 -12.60 4.55 -4.32
C SER A 76 -11.99 5.75 -3.61
N HIS A 77 -10.68 5.75 -3.40
CA HIS A 77 -9.95 6.94 -2.97
C HIS A 77 -9.36 7.64 -4.20
N LYS A 78 -9.76 8.90 -4.42
CA LYS A 78 -9.31 9.70 -5.56
C LYS A 78 -8.32 10.77 -5.12
N TYR A 79 -7.21 10.84 -5.84
CA TYR A 79 -6.26 11.95 -5.83
C TYR A 79 -6.47 12.79 -7.08
N ASP A 80 -6.88 14.05 -6.94
CA ASP A 80 -7.08 14.99 -8.02
C ASP A 80 -6.05 16.12 -7.91
N CYS A 81 -5.10 16.15 -8.84
CA CYS A 81 -4.08 17.19 -8.87
C CYS A 81 -4.70 18.49 -9.37
N THR A 82 -4.88 19.45 -8.47
CA THR A 82 -5.49 20.76 -8.76
C THR A 82 -4.45 21.81 -9.16
N THR A 83 -3.21 21.64 -8.68
CA THR A 83 -2.08 22.47 -9.10
C THR A 83 -0.86 21.57 -9.24
N ALA A 84 -0.42 21.37 -10.49
CA ALA A 84 0.76 20.58 -10.75
C ALA A 84 2.02 21.36 -10.37
N ASP A 85 3.02 20.67 -9.85
CA ASP A 85 4.37 21.19 -9.78
C ASP A 85 4.99 21.13 -11.18
N ALA A 86 5.34 22.29 -11.72
CA ALA A 86 5.92 22.38 -13.07
C ALA A 86 7.43 22.03 -13.11
N SER A 87 8.09 22.00 -11.94
CA SER A 87 9.53 21.78 -11.82
C SER A 87 9.86 20.99 -10.56
N PRO A 88 9.43 19.72 -10.46
CA PRO A 88 9.69 18.91 -9.28
C PRO A 88 11.16 18.87 -8.91
N ALA A 89 11.48 19.16 -7.65
CA ALA A 89 12.83 19.03 -7.14
C ALA A 89 13.22 17.54 -6.99
N ALA A 90 14.52 17.29 -6.88
CA ALA A 90 15.03 15.92 -6.77
C ALA A 90 14.46 15.13 -5.56
N GLY A 91 14.13 15.83 -4.47
CA GLY A 91 13.58 15.25 -3.25
C GLY A 91 12.05 15.23 -3.17
N ASP A 92 11.34 15.71 -4.19
CA ASP A 92 9.88 15.76 -4.17
C ASP A 92 9.28 14.37 -4.43
N PHE A 93 8.18 14.07 -3.73
CA PHE A 93 7.49 12.81 -3.91
C PHE A 93 6.02 12.89 -3.46
N LEU A 94 5.23 11.95 -3.94
CA LEU A 94 3.87 11.72 -3.48
C LEU A 94 3.63 10.22 -3.36
N ILE A 95 3.26 9.80 -2.16
CA ILE A 95 2.95 8.40 -1.83
C ILE A 95 1.57 8.33 -1.21
N PHE A 96 0.81 7.36 -1.63
CA PHE A 96 -0.39 6.87 -0.96
C PHE A 96 -0.01 5.66 -0.12
N GLU A 97 -0.27 5.72 1.18
CA GLU A 97 0.24 4.70 2.11
C GLU A 97 -0.82 4.16 3.08
N GLN A 98 -0.63 2.91 3.48
CA GLN A 98 -1.24 2.35 4.67
C GLN A 98 -0.16 1.83 5.62
N ARG A 99 -0.34 2.12 6.91
CA ARG A 99 0.49 1.63 8.00
C ARG A 99 -0.22 0.48 8.69
N VAL A 100 0.48 -0.63 8.83
CA VAL A 100 0.01 -1.84 9.51
C VAL A 100 0.78 -2.00 10.81
N GLU A 101 0.05 -2.23 11.89
CA GLU A 101 0.64 -2.43 13.21
C GLU A 101 1.43 -3.75 13.26
N ALA A 102 2.55 -3.73 13.95
CA ALA A 102 3.49 -4.86 14.00
C ALA A 102 2.85 -6.13 14.58
N GLN A 103 2.02 -5.99 15.62
CA GLN A 103 1.29 -7.11 16.23
C GLN A 103 0.35 -7.85 15.27
N ASP A 104 -0.15 -7.17 14.22
CA ASP A 104 -1.05 -7.75 13.22
C ASP A 104 -0.30 -8.50 12.09
N LEU A 105 1.02 -8.57 12.16
CA LEU A 105 1.88 -9.13 11.11
C LEU A 105 2.66 -10.38 11.55
N GLN A 106 2.48 -10.86 12.78
CA GLN A 106 3.26 -11.95 13.36
C GLN A 106 3.16 -13.26 12.57
N GLN A 107 2.02 -13.51 11.90
CA GLN A 107 1.82 -14.66 11.01
C GLN A 107 2.71 -14.66 9.78
N LEU A 108 3.37 -13.55 9.46
CA LEU A 108 4.29 -13.47 8.33
C LEU A 108 5.62 -14.19 8.60
N ASN A 109 5.98 -14.42 9.86
CA ASN A 109 7.23 -15.06 10.28
C ASN A 109 8.48 -14.38 9.66
N TYR A 110 8.46 -13.06 9.52
CA TYR A 110 9.58 -12.32 8.98
C TYR A 110 10.80 -12.38 9.92
N GLY A 111 12.01 -12.32 9.37
CA GLY A 111 13.24 -12.53 10.11
C GLY A 111 13.57 -14.00 10.41
N THR A 112 12.86 -14.93 9.77
CA THR A 112 13.11 -16.39 9.93
C THR A 112 13.57 -17.00 8.60
N SER A 113 14.00 -18.25 8.64
CA SER A 113 14.38 -19.00 7.42
C SER A 113 13.18 -19.39 6.53
N SER A 114 11.96 -19.22 7.01
CA SER A 114 10.74 -19.61 6.29
C SER A 114 9.63 -18.55 6.42
N PRO A 115 9.88 -17.32 5.98
CA PRO A 115 8.90 -16.25 6.05
C PRO A 115 7.80 -16.45 5.01
N ASN A 116 6.59 -16.04 5.35
CA ASN A 116 5.44 -16.11 4.44
C ASN A 116 5.48 -15.01 3.38
N ARG A 117 5.00 -15.34 2.19
CA ARG A 117 4.80 -14.38 1.09
C ARG A 117 3.55 -13.55 1.32
N ILE A 118 3.56 -12.33 0.79
CA ILE A 118 2.38 -11.47 0.72
C ILE A 118 1.97 -11.30 -0.74
N THR A 119 0.66 -11.38 -1.00
CA THR A 119 0.08 -11.00 -2.28
C THR A 119 -0.76 -9.75 -2.08
N LEU A 120 -0.38 -8.66 -2.75
CA LEU A 120 -1.13 -7.43 -2.82
C LEU A 120 -1.94 -7.39 -4.10
N SER A 121 -3.27 -7.29 -4.00
CA SER A 121 -4.13 -7.08 -5.15
C SER A 121 -5.00 -5.84 -4.96
N PHE A 122 -5.12 -5.03 -6.00
CA PHE A 122 -5.83 -3.77 -5.95
C PHE A 122 -6.38 -3.40 -7.34
N TYR A 123 -7.36 -2.52 -7.34
CA TYR A 123 -7.80 -1.84 -8.54
C TYR A 123 -7.20 -0.45 -8.61
N VAL A 124 -6.80 -0.03 -9.79
CA VAL A 124 -6.22 1.28 -10.05
C VAL A 124 -6.78 1.87 -11.34
N LYS A 125 -6.99 3.19 -11.32
CA LYS A 125 -7.39 3.98 -12.46
C LYS A 125 -6.60 5.28 -12.44
N SER A 126 -6.09 5.70 -13.58
CA SER A 126 -5.41 6.99 -13.74
C SER A 126 -5.74 7.60 -15.10
N ASN A 127 -5.69 8.91 -15.20
CA ASN A 127 -5.73 9.61 -16.48
C ASN A 127 -4.39 9.55 -17.23
N LYS A 128 -3.34 9.01 -16.59
CA LYS A 128 -2.01 8.81 -17.19
C LYS A 128 -1.67 7.32 -17.20
N THR A 129 -1.25 6.84 -18.35
CA THR A 129 -0.65 5.50 -18.51
C THR A 129 0.81 5.53 -18.12
N GLY A 130 1.38 4.37 -17.79
CA GLY A 130 2.79 4.25 -17.46
C GLY A 130 3.06 3.23 -16.37
N THR A 131 4.31 3.13 -15.98
CA THR A 131 4.78 2.23 -14.92
C THR A 131 4.85 2.98 -13.60
N TYR A 132 4.28 2.37 -12.58
CA TYR A 132 4.24 2.84 -11.20
C TYR A 132 4.84 1.78 -10.27
N ILE A 133 5.22 2.19 -9.07
CA ILE A 133 5.82 1.32 -8.08
C ILE A 133 4.88 1.14 -6.89
N SER A 134 4.75 -0.10 -6.42
CA SER A 134 4.27 -0.43 -5.09
C SER A 134 5.42 -0.98 -4.26
N GLU A 135 5.50 -0.56 -3.02
CA GLU A 135 6.58 -0.91 -2.10
C GLU A 135 6.01 -1.40 -0.77
N LEU A 136 6.62 -2.45 -0.23
CA LEU A 136 6.46 -2.84 1.16
C LEU A 136 7.73 -2.44 1.91
N ALA A 137 7.60 -1.70 3.00
CA ALA A 137 8.73 -1.33 3.86
C ALA A 137 8.50 -1.85 5.27
N VAL A 138 9.55 -2.37 5.91
CA VAL A 138 9.56 -2.88 7.28
C VAL A 138 10.42 -1.94 8.14
N PRO A 139 9.85 -0.82 8.65
CA PRO A 139 10.59 0.19 9.40
C PRO A 139 10.96 -0.26 10.81
N ASP A 140 10.35 -1.33 11.30
CA ASP A 140 10.52 -1.87 12.65
C ASP A 140 11.87 -2.57 12.84
N ALA A 141 12.45 -3.05 11.75
CA ALA A 141 13.73 -3.74 11.77
C ALA A 141 14.90 -2.76 11.72
N SER A 142 16.03 -3.16 12.30
CA SER A 142 17.27 -2.37 12.32
C SER A 142 17.81 -2.04 10.92
N ASN A 143 17.51 -2.87 9.91
CA ASN A 143 17.93 -2.64 8.53
C ASN A 143 16.96 -1.75 7.74
N ASN A 144 15.73 -1.57 8.23
CA ASN A 144 14.73 -0.72 7.58
C ASN A 144 14.55 -1.06 6.10
N SER A 145 14.41 -2.36 5.79
CA SER A 145 14.40 -2.83 4.41
C SER A 145 13.05 -2.62 3.72
N ASN A 146 13.11 -2.52 2.42
CA ASN A 146 11.95 -2.44 1.54
C ASN A 146 12.01 -3.46 0.41
N ASN A 147 10.86 -3.74 -0.18
CA ASN A 147 10.70 -4.60 -1.34
C ASN A 147 9.77 -3.90 -2.33
N GLN A 148 10.27 -3.65 -3.52
CA GLN A 148 9.61 -2.88 -4.55
C GLN A 148 9.17 -3.76 -5.71
N GLN A 149 8.01 -3.44 -6.29
CA GLN A 149 7.53 -4.04 -7.52
C GLN A 149 6.84 -3.01 -8.40
N SER A 150 7.06 -3.12 -9.70
CA SER A 150 6.38 -2.28 -10.67
C SER A 150 5.04 -2.87 -11.10
N TYR A 151 4.10 -1.98 -11.46
CA TYR A 151 2.88 -2.32 -12.17
C TYR A 151 2.62 -1.27 -13.25
N THR A 152 2.02 -1.68 -14.36
CA THR A 152 1.74 -0.79 -15.48
C THR A 152 0.24 -0.50 -15.57
N ILE A 153 -0.11 0.78 -15.69
CA ILE A 153 -1.44 1.23 -16.09
C ILE A 153 -1.44 1.31 -17.61
N ASN A 154 -2.22 0.44 -18.25
CA ASN A 154 -2.18 0.28 -19.71
C ASN A 154 -3.15 1.23 -20.43
N SER A 155 -4.28 1.56 -19.79
CA SER A 155 -5.34 2.36 -20.41
C SER A 155 -5.74 3.51 -19.50
N ALA A 156 -5.67 4.74 -20.01
CA ALA A 156 -6.11 5.91 -19.28
C ALA A 156 -7.61 5.83 -18.97
N ASN A 157 -7.99 6.33 -17.78
CA ASN A 157 -9.37 6.41 -17.31
C ASN A 157 -10.12 5.06 -17.25
N THR A 158 -9.40 3.95 -17.15
CA THR A 158 -9.96 2.60 -17.08
C THR A 158 -9.54 1.95 -15.77
N TRP A 159 -10.49 1.29 -15.09
CA TRP A 159 -10.19 0.48 -13.92
C TRP A 159 -9.46 -0.80 -14.33
N GLU A 160 -8.27 -0.99 -13.76
CA GLU A 160 -7.45 -2.19 -13.99
C GLU A 160 -7.15 -2.87 -12.65
N ARG A 161 -7.31 -4.20 -12.60
CA ARG A 161 -6.88 -4.99 -11.45
C ARG A 161 -5.41 -5.36 -11.58
N LYS A 162 -4.64 -5.11 -10.52
CA LYS A 162 -3.23 -5.51 -10.41
C LYS A 162 -3.06 -6.51 -9.28
N THR A 163 -2.08 -7.39 -9.44
CA THR A 163 -1.70 -8.38 -8.44
C THR A 163 -0.18 -8.50 -8.40
N LEU A 164 0.41 -8.25 -7.23
CA LEU A 164 1.84 -8.29 -6.98
C LEU A 164 2.11 -9.29 -5.86
N SER A 165 3.12 -10.11 -6.00
CA SER A 165 3.48 -11.11 -4.98
C SER A 165 4.88 -10.82 -4.46
N TYR A 166 5.00 -10.50 -3.19
CA TYR A 166 6.25 -10.18 -2.52
C TYR A 166 6.78 -11.41 -1.79
N VAL A 167 8.07 -11.71 -1.98
CA VAL A 167 8.74 -12.76 -1.19
C VAL A 167 8.79 -12.34 0.29
N GLY A 168 8.78 -13.33 1.18
CA GLY A 168 8.94 -13.05 2.61
C GLY A 168 10.34 -12.53 2.93
N ASN A 169 10.45 -11.74 4.00
CA ASN A 169 11.72 -11.20 4.47
C ASN A 169 12.40 -12.20 5.41
N THR A 170 13.57 -12.69 5.02
CA THR A 170 14.35 -13.64 5.83
C THR A 170 15.26 -12.97 6.85
N THR A 171 15.48 -11.66 6.73
CA THR A 171 16.48 -10.92 7.50
C THR A 171 15.88 -10.09 8.61
N ASP A 172 14.80 -9.36 8.31
CA ASP A 172 14.22 -8.38 9.21
C ASP A 172 13.00 -8.95 9.93
N ALA A 173 13.11 -9.10 11.24
CA ALA A 173 11.99 -9.45 12.11
C ALA A 173 11.07 -8.25 12.32
N ILE A 174 9.79 -8.50 12.47
CA ILE A 174 8.79 -7.52 12.88
C ILE A 174 8.53 -7.73 14.38
N ASN A 175 8.62 -6.67 15.19
CA ASN A 175 8.33 -6.70 16.62
C ASN A 175 6.85 -7.07 16.87
N ASN A 176 6.56 -7.55 18.06
CA ASN A 176 5.17 -7.80 18.47
C ASN A 176 4.69 -6.67 19.39
N ASP A 177 4.43 -5.51 18.79
CA ASP A 177 3.99 -4.31 19.49
C ASP A 177 2.96 -3.52 18.64
N ASN A 178 2.56 -2.35 19.12
CA ASN A 178 1.62 -1.45 18.43
C ASN A 178 2.32 -0.40 17.53
N GLY A 179 3.62 -0.54 17.31
CA GLY A 179 4.39 0.27 16.37
C GLY A 179 4.04 -0.05 14.90
N ILE A 180 4.71 0.64 13.99
CA ILE A 180 4.53 0.39 12.56
C ILE A 180 5.39 -0.81 12.15
N GLY A 181 4.77 -1.97 11.95
CA GLY A 181 5.48 -3.15 11.47
C GLY A 181 5.70 -3.18 9.96
N MET A 182 4.76 -2.59 9.20
CA MET A 182 4.87 -2.54 7.74
C MET A 182 4.16 -1.30 7.18
N ASN A 183 4.79 -0.66 6.21
CA ASN A 183 4.14 0.30 5.33
C ASN A 183 3.84 -0.36 3.97
N VAL A 184 2.66 -0.09 3.44
CA VAL A 184 2.28 -0.42 2.06
C VAL A 184 2.20 0.89 1.30
N PHE A 185 3.13 1.10 0.38
CA PHE A 185 3.26 2.32 -0.41
C PHE A 185 2.81 2.12 -1.85
N PHE A 186 2.17 3.15 -2.38
CA PHE A 186 1.94 3.34 -3.81
C PHE A 186 2.56 4.68 -4.19
N TRP A 187 3.63 4.64 -4.98
CA TRP A 187 4.32 5.81 -5.47
C TRP A 187 3.53 6.43 -6.61
N LEU A 188 3.02 7.63 -6.40
CA LEU A 188 2.22 8.37 -7.39
C LEU A 188 3.06 9.39 -8.17
N GLY A 189 4.18 9.81 -7.60
CA GLY A 189 5.17 10.68 -8.21
C GLY A 189 6.44 10.73 -7.39
N ALA A 190 7.59 10.91 -8.06
CA ALA A 190 8.90 10.95 -7.41
C ALA A 190 9.92 11.74 -8.22
N GLY A 191 10.74 12.53 -7.53
CA GLY A 191 11.90 13.22 -8.09
C GLY A 191 13.12 12.30 -8.25
N SER A 192 14.20 12.85 -8.78
CA SER A 192 15.39 12.09 -9.22
C SER A 192 16.12 11.36 -8.08
N ASN A 193 15.98 11.78 -6.82
CA ASN A 193 16.55 11.05 -5.68
C ASN A 193 15.94 9.65 -5.51
N PHE A 194 14.72 9.45 -6.00
CA PHE A 194 13.97 8.19 -5.86
C PHE A 194 13.89 7.38 -7.17
N THR A 195 14.27 7.99 -8.31
CA THR A 195 14.15 7.37 -9.64
C THR A 195 15.48 7.15 -10.36
N SER A 196 16.61 7.46 -9.71
CA SER A 196 17.95 7.38 -10.33
C SER A 196 18.62 6.01 -10.21
N GLY A 197 18.03 5.09 -9.45
CA GLY A 197 18.57 3.76 -9.22
C GLY A 197 18.11 2.71 -10.23
N THR A 198 18.55 1.47 -10.02
CA THR A 198 18.05 0.30 -10.74
C THR A 198 17.04 -0.41 -9.86
N LEU A 199 15.81 -0.53 -10.33
CA LEU A 199 14.76 -1.25 -9.62
C LEU A 199 15.10 -2.75 -9.55
N THR A 200 15.35 -3.25 -8.35
CA THR A 200 15.52 -4.69 -8.10
C THR A 200 14.20 -5.22 -7.52
N GLN A 201 13.36 -5.75 -8.41
CA GLN A 201 12.03 -6.18 -8.03
C GLN A 201 12.04 -7.43 -7.15
N ASN A 202 11.07 -7.49 -6.24
CA ASN A 202 10.80 -8.65 -5.40
C ASN A 202 12.01 -9.09 -4.55
N THR A 203 12.80 -8.12 -4.10
CA THR A 203 14.00 -8.36 -3.27
C THR A 203 13.94 -7.39 -2.09
N TRP A 204 14.22 -7.89 -0.90
CA TRP A 204 14.36 -7.05 0.29
C TRP A 204 15.75 -6.43 0.33
N ALA A 205 15.80 -5.12 0.39
CA ALA A 205 17.03 -4.35 0.47
C ALA A 205 16.80 -3.01 1.18
N ASN A 206 17.85 -2.44 1.72
CA ASN A 206 17.82 -1.05 2.21
C ASN A 206 18.20 -0.12 1.05
N THR A 207 17.23 0.16 0.19
CA THR A 207 17.40 1.03 -0.97
C THR A 207 16.29 2.08 -1.00
N THR A 208 16.63 3.30 -1.42
CA THR A 208 15.66 4.40 -1.56
C THR A 208 15.28 4.67 -3.01
N ALA A 209 15.86 3.95 -3.96
CA ALA A 209 15.61 4.14 -5.39
C ALA A 209 14.61 3.11 -5.91
N ALA A 210 13.60 3.59 -6.61
CA ALA A 210 12.62 2.82 -7.38
C ALA A 210 12.87 2.97 -8.88
#